data_f6b95c9ba954ec6edd4a8187ca03d194
#
_entry.id   f6b95c9ba954ec6edd4a8187ca03d194
#
_cell.length_a   1.000
_cell.length_b   1.000
_cell.length_c   1.000
_cell.angle_alpha   90.00
_cell.angle_beta   90.00
_cell.angle_gamma   90.00
#
_symmetry.space_group_name_H-M   'P 1'
#
loop_
_entity.id
_entity.type
_entity.pdbx_description
1 polymer ?
#
loop_
_entity_poly.entity_id
_entity_poly.type
_entity_poly.pdbx_seq_one_letter_code
_entity_poly.pdbx_strand_id
1 'polypeptide(L)'
;RNKVENTIVTRAKSIRHEKFLACISSNERTPRHIIRKAARLASRYNTVFFALYVQTPAESTERIPLATQRHLLNHFKLVTELGGEVIQVSSSDIMGEIIKTCRQRGITTVCMGHPAFKMPGALFSLSKYRKFLHSLAEMDIDLIILA
;
A
#
# COMPACT_ATOMS: atom_id res chain seq x y z
N ARG A 1 26.66 -30.78 -6.92
CA ARG A 1 27.15 -29.41 -6.87
C ARG A 1 26.49 -28.49 -7.88
N ASN A 2 26.40 -28.88 -9.12
CA ASN A 2 25.70 -28.10 -10.12
C ASN A 2 24.26 -27.82 -9.71
N LYS A 3 23.64 -28.80 -9.09
CA LYS A 3 22.27 -28.67 -8.60
C LYS A 3 22.17 -27.61 -7.51
N VAL A 4 23.15 -27.57 -6.60
CA VAL A 4 23.21 -26.56 -5.53
C VAL A 4 23.48 -25.20 -6.11
N GLU A 5 24.40 -25.09 -7.06
CA GLU A 5 24.72 -23.85 -7.73
C GLU A 5 23.51 -23.30 -8.49
N ASN A 6 22.81 -24.18 -9.20
CA ASN A 6 21.60 -23.78 -9.91
C ASN A 6 20.51 -23.31 -8.96
N THR A 7 20.39 -23.95 -7.80
CA THR A 7 19.42 -23.52 -6.78
C THR A 7 19.77 -22.12 -6.26
N ILE A 8 21.05 -21.87 -6.00
CA ILE A 8 21.51 -20.55 -5.53
C ILE A 8 21.25 -19.49 -6.60
N VAL A 9 21.57 -19.77 -7.84
CA VAL A 9 21.34 -18.84 -8.96
C VAL A 9 19.86 -18.57 -9.13
N THR A 10 19.02 -19.61 -9.08
CA THR A 10 17.56 -19.45 -9.18
C THR A 10 17.03 -18.59 -8.03
N ARG A 11 17.51 -18.82 -6.82
CA ARG A 11 17.12 -18.01 -5.65
C ARG A 11 17.57 -16.56 -5.83
N ALA A 12 18.78 -16.32 -6.33
CA ALA A 12 19.27 -14.98 -6.58
C ALA A 12 18.44 -14.26 -7.64
N LYS A 13 18.01 -14.97 -8.68
CA LYS A 13 17.14 -14.41 -9.72
C LYS A 13 15.74 -14.11 -9.18
N SER A 14 15.26 -14.90 -8.22
CA SER A 14 13.96 -14.68 -7.61
C SER A 14 14.01 -13.67 -6.47
N ILE A 15 15.20 -13.35 -5.95
CA ILE A 15 15.36 -12.28 -4.97
C ILE A 15 15.09 -10.96 -5.67
N ARG A 16 14.09 -10.28 -5.23
CA ARG A 16 13.71 -8.98 -5.74
C ARG A 16 14.07 -7.92 -4.72
N HIS A 17 14.24 -6.70 -5.19
CA HIS A 17 14.40 -5.57 -4.29
C HIS A 17 13.07 -5.31 -3.62
N GLU A 18 12.99 -5.58 -2.33
CA GLU A 18 11.76 -5.38 -1.59
C GLU A 18 11.45 -3.88 -1.47
N LYS A 19 10.22 -3.53 -1.81
CA LYS A 19 9.67 -2.19 -1.61
C LYS A 19 8.25 -2.33 -1.09
N PHE A 20 7.91 -1.50 -0.14
CA PHE A 20 6.67 -1.64 0.61
C PHE A 20 5.77 -0.45 0.38
N LEU A 21 4.48 -0.72 0.23
CA LEU A 21 3.45 0.29 0.05
C LEU A 21 2.45 0.19 1.20
N ALA A 22 2.24 1.30 1.89
CA ALA A 22 1.17 1.44 2.87
C ALA A 22 0.00 2.15 2.19
N CYS A 23 -1.15 1.49 2.10
CA CYS A 23 -2.36 2.13 1.60
C CYS A 23 -3.10 2.75 2.78
N ILE A 24 -3.20 4.06 2.80
CA ILE A 24 -3.76 4.79 3.93
C ILE A 24 -5.06 5.50 3.56
N SER A 25 -5.88 5.73 4.56
CA SER A 25 -7.15 6.45 4.44
C SER A 25 -7.18 7.58 5.45
N SER A 26 -8.26 8.32 5.49
CA SER A 26 -8.46 9.38 6.49
C SER A 26 -8.87 8.84 7.86
N ASN A 27 -9.00 7.54 8.03
CA ASN A 27 -9.31 6.90 9.30
C ASN A 27 -8.22 7.18 10.33
N GLU A 28 -8.57 7.29 11.60
CA GLU A 28 -7.66 7.72 12.65
C GLU A 28 -6.64 6.64 13.06
N ARG A 29 -7.06 5.40 13.24
CA ARG A 29 -6.23 4.35 13.84
C ARG A 29 -5.51 3.44 12.87
N THR A 30 -6.25 2.88 11.95
CA THR A 30 -5.73 1.83 11.08
C THR A 30 -4.54 2.29 10.23
N PRO A 31 -4.54 3.53 9.67
CA PRO A 31 -3.40 3.97 8.88
C PRO A 31 -2.08 4.01 9.66
N ARG A 32 -2.12 4.32 10.94
CA ARG A 32 -0.90 4.31 11.77
C ARG A 32 -0.28 2.93 11.86
N HIS A 33 -1.10 1.89 12.06
CA HIS A 33 -0.62 0.51 12.12
C HIS A 33 -0.04 0.09 10.78
N ILE A 34 -0.71 0.47 9.70
CA ILE A 34 -0.26 0.15 8.33
C ILE A 34 1.07 0.82 8.04
N ILE A 35 1.20 2.11 8.35
CA ILE A 35 2.42 2.88 8.15
C ILE A 35 3.57 2.26 8.94
N ARG A 36 3.35 1.95 10.21
CA ARG A 36 4.38 1.36 11.06
C ARG A 36 4.80 -0.02 10.59
N LYS A 37 3.86 -0.82 10.10
CA LYS A 37 4.18 -2.14 9.55
C LYS A 37 5.08 -1.99 8.33
N ALA A 38 4.72 -1.12 7.40
CA ALA A 38 5.52 -0.87 6.21
C ALA A 38 6.91 -0.33 6.57
N ALA A 39 6.98 0.58 7.54
CA ALA A 39 8.24 1.14 8.00
C ALA A 39 9.16 0.07 8.62
N ARG A 40 8.60 -0.83 9.45
CA ARG A 40 9.37 -1.92 10.05
C ARG A 40 9.90 -2.87 8.98
N LEU A 41 9.07 -3.20 8.00
CA LEU A 41 9.49 -4.07 6.91
C LEU A 41 10.59 -3.40 6.08
N ALA A 42 10.43 -2.12 5.75
CA ALA A 42 11.44 -1.38 5.02
C ALA A 42 12.77 -1.35 5.77
N SER A 43 12.72 -1.12 7.09
CA SER A 43 13.91 -1.12 7.93
C SER A 43 14.58 -2.49 7.93
N ARG A 44 13.79 -3.55 8.08
CA ARG A 44 14.30 -4.92 8.13
C ARG A 44 14.98 -5.33 6.83
N TYR A 45 14.44 -4.91 5.70
CA TYR A 45 14.99 -5.23 4.38
C TYR A 45 15.96 -4.16 3.87
N ASN A 46 16.26 -3.15 4.68
CA ASN A 46 17.14 -2.04 4.33
C ASN A 46 16.71 -1.38 3.01
N THR A 47 15.46 -1.01 2.95
CA THR A 47 14.86 -0.42 1.76
C THR A 47 13.89 0.70 2.15
N VAL A 48 13.16 1.20 1.19
CA VAL A 48 12.23 2.31 1.36
C VAL A 48 10.79 1.81 1.39
N PHE A 49 9.90 2.66 1.89
CA PHE A 49 8.47 2.43 1.78
C PHE A 49 7.78 3.71 1.31
N PHE A 50 6.60 3.51 0.76
CA PHE A 50 5.73 4.57 0.27
C PHE A 50 4.39 4.45 0.97
N ALA A 51 3.70 5.56 1.13
CA ALA A 51 2.32 5.57 1.59
C ALA A 51 1.46 6.20 0.51
N LEU A 52 0.44 5.48 0.07
CA LEU A 52 -0.47 5.95 -0.96
C LEU A 52 -1.80 6.35 -0.32
N TYR A 53 -2.20 7.57 -0.57
CA TYR A 53 -3.53 8.06 -0.25
C TYR A 53 -4.26 8.36 -1.56
N VAL A 54 -5.37 7.67 -1.78
CA VAL A 54 -6.26 7.93 -2.93
C VAL A 54 -7.41 8.78 -2.43
N GLN A 55 -7.41 10.04 -2.82
CA GLN A 55 -8.47 10.98 -2.49
C GLN A 55 -9.65 10.74 -3.45
N THR A 56 -10.71 10.14 -2.93
CA THR A 56 -11.93 9.93 -3.70
C THR A 56 -12.76 11.21 -3.72
N PRO A 57 -13.75 11.34 -4.63
CA PRO A 57 -14.63 12.51 -4.64
C PRO A 57 -15.36 12.72 -3.31
N ALA A 58 -15.66 11.66 -2.59
CA ALA A 58 -16.30 11.75 -1.26
C ALA A 58 -15.36 12.31 -0.20
N GLU A 59 -14.06 12.22 -0.41
CA GLU A 59 -13.02 12.67 0.52
C GLU A 59 -12.30 13.94 0.05
N SER A 60 -12.91 14.72 -0.84
CA SER A 60 -12.33 15.99 -1.25
C SER A 60 -12.26 16.93 -0.04
N THR A 61 -11.29 17.85 -0.04
CA THR A 61 -11.10 18.80 1.06
C THR A 61 -12.34 19.63 1.37
N GLU A 62 -13.26 19.77 0.41
CA GLU A 62 -14.51 20.48 0.62
C GLU A 62 -15.56 19.65 1.36
N ARG A 63 -15.39 18.33 1.44
CA ARG A 63 -16.38 17.40 1.96
C ARG A 63 -16.02 16.77 3.28
N ILE A 64 -14.74 16.69 3.63
CA ILE A 64 -14.34 16.08 4.90
C ILE A 64 -14.14 17.11 5.99
N PRO A 65 -14.51 16.79 7.25
CA PRO A 65 -14.32 17.70 8.39
C PRO A 65 -12.84 18.04 8.61
N LEU A 66 -12.58 19.20 9.18
CA LEU A 66 -11.22 19.62 9.52
C LEU A 66 -10.49 18.63 10.41
N ALA A 67 -11.18 18.02 11.36
CA ALA A 67 -10.57 17.01 12.23
C ALA A 67 -10.05 15.83 11.42
N THR A 68 -10.82 15.38 10.43
CA THR A 68 -10.42 14.28 9.54
C THR A 68 -9.24 14.68 8.68
N GLN A 69 -9.23 15.92 8.18
CA GLN A 69 -8.08 16.44 7.42
C GLN A 69 -6.82 16.46 8.28
N ARG A 70 -6.93 16.81 9.56
CA ARG A 70 -5.81 16.79 10.50
C ARG A 70 -5.28 15.38 10.72
N HIS A 71 -6.17 14.40 10.84
CA HIS A 71 -5.76 13.00 10.96
C HIS A 71 -4.93 12.59 9.74
N LEU A 72 -5.38 12.96 8.57
CA LEU A 72 -4.67 12.64 7.34
C LEU A 72 -3.29 13.31 7.29
N LEU A 73 -3.21 14.57 7.65
CA LEU A 73 -1.93 15.28 7.71
C LEU A 73 -0.98 14.66 8.74
N ASN A 74 -1.52 14.19 9.87
CA ASN A 74 -0.73 13.49 10.88
C ASN A 74 -0.18 12.17 10.34
N HIS A 75 -0.96 11.46 9.53
CA HIS A 75 -0.49 10.24 8.88
C HIS A 75 0.65 10.54 7.91
N PHE A 76 0.52 11.58 7.12
CA PHE A 76 1.59 12.00 6.18
C PHE A 76 2.85 12.38 6.95
N LYS A 77 2.70 13.08 8.05
CA LYS A 77 3.82 13.45 8.91
C LYS A 77 4.53 12.21 9.46
N LEU A 78 3.75 11.23 9.93
CA LEU A 78 4.31 9.98 10.44
C LEU A 78 5.10 9.23 9.36
N VAL A 79 4.56 9.16 8.14
CA VAL A 79 5.26 8.54 7.01
C VAL A 79 6.62 9.20 6.81
N THR A 80 6.64 10.52 6.76
CA THR A 80 7.87 11.27 6.54
C THR A 80 8.86 11.08 7.69
N GLU A 81 8.38 11.11 8.93
CA GLU A 81 9.21 10.89 10.12
C GLU A 81 9.86 9.51 10.12
N LEU A 82 9.18 8.51 9.58
CA LEU A 82 9.70 7.15 9.50
C LEU A 82 10.50 6.87 8.23
N GLY A 83 10.75 7.90 7.43
CA GLY A 83 11.60 7.79 6.25
C GLY A 83 10.87 7.32 4.99
N GLY A 84 9.55 7.34 4.98
CA GLY A 84 8.76 7.00 3.81
C GLY A 84 8.46 8.20 2.93
N GLU A 85 7.90 7.92 1.76
CA GLU A 85 7.46 8.93 0.82
C GLU A 85 5.94 8.87 0.67
N VAL A 86 5.28 10.02 0.74
CA VAL A 86 3.83 10.11 0.55
C VAL A 86 3.51 10.27 -0.93
N ILE A 87 2.57 9.47 -1.40
CA ILE A 87 2.01 9.58 -2.75
C ILE A 87 0.53 9.88 -2.60
N GLN A 88 0.10 10.99 -3.16
CA GLN A 88 -1.30 11.39 -3.10
C GLN A 88 -1.85 11.52 -4.52
N VAL A 89 -2.97 10.85 -4.77
CA VAL A 89 -3.66 10.91 -6.07
C VAL A 89 -5.15 11.09 -5.84
N SER A 90 -5.82 11.67 -6.83
CA SER A 90 -7.28 11.83 -6.82
C SER A 90 -7.88 10.87 -7.82
N SER A 91 -8.78 10.00 -7.39
CA SER A 91 -9.40 9.00 -8.24
C SER A 91 -10.61 8.38 -7.55
N SER A 92 -11.55 7.89 -8.32
CA SER A 92 -12.65 7.07 -7.79
C SER A 92 -12.30 5.57 -7.79
N ASP A 93 -11.17 5.20 -8.37
CA ASP A 93 -10.73 3.81 -8.50
C ASP A 93 -9.54 3.53 -7.59
N ILE A 94 -9.82 3.25 -6.31
CA ILE A 94 -8.78 3.04 -5.31
C ILE A 94 -7.89 1.85 -5.68
N MET A 95 -8.49 0.71 -6.00
CA MET A 95 -7.73 -0.51 -6.31
C MET A 95 -6.88 -0.36 -7.57
N GLY A 96 -7.42 0.30 -8.59
CA GLY A 96 -6.68 0.60 -9.81
C GLY A 96 -5.47 1.50 -9.54
N GLU A 97 -5.62 2.48 -8.66
CA GLU A 97 -4.51 3.37 -8.31
C GLU A 97 -3.44 2.63 -7.50
N ILE A 98 -3.81 1.68 -6.66
CA ILE A 98 -2.85 0.85 -5.93
C ILE A 98 -2.01 0.05 -6.93
N ILE A 99 -2.65 -0.61 -7.88
CA ILE A 99 -1.96 -1.41 -8.92
C ILE A 99 -1.01 -0.52 -9.73
N LYS A 100 -1.50 0.64 -10.14
CA LYS A 100 -0.69 1.59 -10.91
C LYS A 100 0.55 2.03 -10.12
N THR A 101 0.38 2.34 -8.86
CA THR A 101 1.48 2.74 -7.97
C THR A 101 2.48 1.60 -7.81
N CYS A 102 2.01 0.37 -7.66
CA CYS A 102 2.87 -0.80 -7.57
C CYS A 102 3.76 -0.95 -8.79
N ARG A 103 3.20 -0.74 -9.98
CA ARG A 103 3.99 -0.78 -11.22
C ARG A 103 5.00 0.35 -11.30
N GLN A 104 4.58 1.55 -10.97
CA GLN A 104 5.42 2.73 -11.09
C GLN A 104 6.58 2.73 -10.12
N ARG A 105 6.39 2.19 -8.94
CA ARG A 105 7.37 2.26 -7.85
C ARG A 105 8.08 0.94 -7.58
N GLY A 106 7.74 -0.12 -8.30
CA GLY A 106 8.36 -1.42 -8.09
C GLY A 106 8.01 -2.04 -6.74
N ILE A 107 6.78 -1.86 -6.29
CA ILE A 107 6.32 -2.37 -5.01
C ILE A 107 6.26 -3.89 -5.03
N THR A 108 6.72 -4.54 -3.97
CA THR A 108 6.70 -5.98 -3.82
C THR A 108 5.76 -6.46 -2.72
N THR A 109 5.40 -5.58 -1.78
CA THR A 109 4.44 -5.89 -0.73
C THR A 109 3.54 -4.70 -0.47
N VAL A 110 2.24 -4.94 -0.49
CA VAL A 110 1.21 -3.95 -0.17
C VAL A 110 0.67 -4.23 1.22
N CYS A 111 0.64 -3.22 2.06
CA CYS A 111 0.02 -3.27 3.39
C CYS A 111 -1.24 -2.41 3.36
N MET A 112 -2.37 -2.98 3.74
CA MET A 112 -3.63 -2.25 3.73
C MET A 112 -4.57 -2.77 4.81
N GLY A 113 -5.58 -1.99 5.13
CA GLY A 113 -6.68 -2.44 5.97
C GLY A 113 -7.65 -3.29 5.17
N HIS A 114 -8.60 -3.92 5.85
CA HIS A 114 -9.58 -4.76 5.17
C HIS A 114 -10.45 -3.90 4.24
N PRO A 115 -10.51 -4.20 2.93
CA PRO A 115 -11.19 -3.33 1.96
C PRO A 115 -12.67 -3.10 2.24
N ALA A 116 -13.35 -4.11 2.77
CA ALA A 116 -14.79 -4.00 3.07
C ALA A 116 -15.10 -2.92 4.11
N PHE A 117 -14.14 -2.60 4.99
CA PHE A 117 -14.30 -1.58 6.01
C PHE A 117 -13.72 -0.23 5.61
N LYS A 118 -12.88 -0.20 4.56
CA LYS A 118 -12.17 1.00 4.15
C LYS A 118 -12.81 1.73 3.00
N MET A 119 -13.52 1.01 2.15
CA MET A 119 -14.15 1.57 0.98
C MET A 119 -15.64 1.76 1.23
N PRO A 120 -16.20 2.92 0.85
CA PRO A 120 -17.66 3.08 0.88
C PRO A 120 -18.31 1.98 0.04
N GLY A 121 -19.51 1.55 0.42
CA GLY A 121 -20.20 0.46 -0.25
C GLY A 121 -20.27 0.61 -1.77
N ALA A 122 -20.41 1.85 -2.27
CA ALA A 122 -20.46 2.12 -3.70
C ALA A 122 -19.13 1.88 -4.40
N LEU A 123 -17.99 1.94 -3.69
CA LEU A 123 -16.67 1.75 -4.25
C LEU A 123 -16.15 0.33 -4.07
N PHE A 124 -16.73 -0.43 -3.14
CA PHE A 124 -16.35 -1.81 -2.91
C PHE A 124 -17.20 -2.75 -3.78
N SER A 125 -16.51 -3.59 -4.52
CA SER A 125 -17.13 -4.64 -5.33
C SER A 125 -16.29 -5.90 -5.18
N LEU A 126 -16.95 -7.02 -4.88
CA LEU A 126 -16.25 -8.30 -4.76
C LEU A 126 -15.56 -8.66 -6.08
N SER A 127 -16.20 -8.36 -7.21
CA SER A 127 -15.63 -8.60 -8.52
C SER A 127 -14.35 -7.78 -8.73
N LYS A 128 -14.36 -6.50 -8.37
CA LYS A 128 -13.19 -5.64 -8.45
C LYS A 128 -12.09 -6.11 -7.50
N TYR A 129 -12.47 -6.53 -6.31
CA TYR A 129 -11.51 -7.03 -5.32
C TYR A 129 -10.81 -8.30 -5.81
N ARG A 130 -11.55 -9.21 -6.43
CA ARG A 130 -10.96 -10.42 -7.02
C ARG A 130 -9.98 -10.07 -8.12
N LYS A 131 -10.33 -9.12 -8.99
CA LYS A 131 -9.42 -8.65 -10.04
C LYS A 131 -8.15 -8.02 -9.44
N PHE A 132 -8.32 -7.26 -8.37
CA PHE A 132 -7.21 -6.66 -7.65
C PHE A 132 -6.25 -7.72 -7.12
N LEU A 133 -6.77 -8.73 -6.41
CA LEU A 133 -5.97 -9.83 -5.89
C LEU A 133 -5.26 -10.59 -7.01
N HIS A 134 -5.96 -10.83 -8.11
CA HIS A 134 -5.39 -11.52 -9.26
C HIS A 134 -4.25 -10.70 -9.87
N SER A 135 -4.42 -9.39 -10.01
CA SER A 135 -3.39 -8.51 -10.53
C SER A 135 -2.14 -8.52 -9.65
N LEU A 136 -2.33 -8.47 -8.32
CA LEU A 136 -1.19 -8.54 -7.40
C LEU A 136 -0.45 -9.88 -7.53
N ALA A 137 -1.21 -10.97 -7.63
CA ALA A 137 -0.62 -12.30 -7.80
C ALA A 137 0.19 -12.40 -9.10
N GLU A 138 -0.34 -11.88 -10.20
CA GLU A 138 0.38 -11.88 -11.48
C GLU A 138 1.66 -11.07 -11.44
N MET A 139 1.67 -10.00 -10.64
CA MET A 139 2.85 -9.14 -10.48
C MET A 139 3.79 -9.66 -9.40
N ASP A 140 3.49 -10.79 -8.79
CA ASP A 140 4.25 -11.37 -7.67
C ASP A 140 4.35 -10.39 -6.49
N ILE A 141 3.25 -9.73 -6.17
CA ILE A 141 3.17 -8.77 -5.06
C ILE A 141 2.44 -9.42 -3.89
N ASP A 142 3.06 -9.38 -2.73
CA ASP A 142 2.46 -9.88 -1.50
C ASP A 142 1.48 -8.85 -0.94
N LEU A 143 0.44 -9.34 -0.29
CA LEU A 143 -0.58 -8.48 0.32
C LEU A 143 -0.69 -8.79 1.80
N ILE A 144 -0.54 -7.78 2.63
CA ILE A 144 -0.72 -7.86 4.07
C ILE A 144 -1.96 -7.06 4.44
N ILE A 145 -2.94 -7.75 5.00
CA ILE A 145 -4.17 -7.11 5.48
C ILE A 145 -4.06 -6.93 6.99
N LEU A 146 -4.21 -5.72 7.45
CA LEU A 146 -4.17 -5.38 8.87
C LEU A 146 -5.57 -5.01 9.36
N ALA A 147 -5.96 -5.58 10.46
CA ALA A 147 -7.27 -5.32 11.05
C ALA A 147 -7.33 -3.94 11.72
#